data_061f121311e388478038453821afdd49
#
_entry.id   061f121311e388478038453821afdd49
#
_cell.length_a   1.000
_cell.length_b   1.000
_cell.length_c   1.000
_cell.angle_alpha   90.00
_cell.angle_beta   90.00
_cell.angle_gamma   90.00
#
_symmetry.space_group_name_H-M   'P 1'
#
loop_
_entity.id
_entity.type
_entity.pdbx_description
1 polymer ?
#
loop_
_entity_poly.entity_id
_entity_poly.type
_entity_poly.pdbx_seq_one_letter_code
_entity_poly.pdbx_strand_id
1 'polypeptide(L)'
;MAFIIIGIIMELIFFILLFVDPKLIGEVISPIDADYNLFITIYQFFLVLYMLITGILFGKASLKVDDAEIRLKGTLLILAFISFVLGAILEILSGLSIVILIIARLILISSSFEFYGGFLLPEWMKKLFLRKN
;
A
#
# COMPACT_ATOMS: atom_id res chain seq x y z
N MET A 1 -2.01 -4.58 -20.39
CA MET A 1 -1.23 -5.73 -20.96
C MET A 1 0.21 -5.74 -20.47
N ALA A 2 1.04 -4.72 -20.74
CA ALA A 2 2.46 -4.72 -20.35
C ALA A 2 2.70 -4.99 -18.85
N PHE A 3 1.91 -4.40 -17.95
CA PHE A 3 2.00 -4.59 -16.50
C PHE A 3 1.76 -6.03 -16.04
N ILE A 4 0.80 -6.72 -16.64
CA ILE A 4 0.51 -8.13 -16.32
C ILE A 4 1.69 -9.00 -16.73
N ILE A 5 2.28 -8.74 -17.89
CA ILE A 5 3.45 -9.49 -18.39
C ILE A 5 4.64 -9.26 -17.46
N ILE A 6 4.93 -8.01 -17.07
CA ILE A 6 6.00 -7.70 -16.12
C ILE A 6 5.75 -8.39 -14.78
N GLY A 7 4.52 -8.37 -14.27
CA GLY A 7 4.14 -9.04 -13.02
C GLY A 7 4.43 -10.55 -13.09
N ILE A 8 3.98 -11.23 -14.15
CA ILE A 8 4.21 -12.66 -14.34
C ILE A 8 5.71 -12.98 -14.44
N ILE A 9 6.48 -12.19 -15.19
CA ILE A 9 7.92 -12.38 -15.30
C ILE A 9 8.60 -12.23 -13.94
N MET A 10 8.24 -11.21 -13.17
CA MET A 10 8.81 -10.98 -11.84
C MET A 10 8.41 -12.09 -10.85
N GLU A 11 7.17 -12.57 -10.90
CA GLU A 11 6.73 -13.70 -10.07
C GLU A 11 7.54 -14.97 -10.38
N LEU A 12 7.78 -15.27 -11.67
CA LEU A 12 8.62 -16.38 -12.07
C LEU A 12 10.06 -16.22 -11.58
N ILE A 13 10.62 -15.01 -11.67
CA ILE A 13 11.96 -14.71 -11.14
C ILE A 13 11.99 -14.96 -9.63
N PHE A 14 11.01 -14.50 -8.86
CA PHE A 14 10.95 -14.75 -7.43
C PHE A 14 10.86 -16.23 -7.09
N PHE A 15 10.04 -16.99 -7.81
CA PHE A 15 9.98 -18.44 -7.62
C PHE A 15 11.33 -19.11 -7.89
N ILE A 16 12.02 -18.74 -8.97
CA ILE A 16 13.35 -19.27 -9.28
C ILE A 16 14.33 -18.95 -8.16
N LEU A 17 14.39 -17.69 -7.72
CA LEU A 17 15.30 -17.26 -6.65
C LEU A 17 14.99 -17.98 -5.33
N LEU A 18 13.73 -18.21 -5.01
CA LEU A 18 13.32 -18.93 -3.79
C LEU A 18 13.83 -20.38 -3.77
N PHE A 19 13.84 -21.05 -4.92
CA PHE A 19 14.30 -22.45 -5.01
C PHE A 19 15.81 -22.58 -5.19
N VAL A 20 16.47 -21.58 -5.79
CA VAL A 20 17.92 -21.59 -6.00
C VAL A 20 18.65 -21.19 -4.72
N ASP A 21 18.33 -20.02 -4.17
CA ASP A 21 18.89 -19.51 -2.93
C ASP A 21 17.97 -18.41 -2.35
N PRO A 22 17.21 -18.70 -1.29
CA PRO A 22 16.34 -17.72 -0.65
C PRO A 22 17.05 -16.44 -0.19
N LYS A 23 18.36 -16.51 0.11
CA LYS A 23 19.15 -15.35 0.50
C LYS A 23 19.28 -14.28 -0.58
N LEU A 24 19.08 -14.67 -1.86
CA LEU A 24 19.03 -13.73 -2.97
C LEU A 24 17.78 -12.83 -2.92
N ILE A 25 16.75 -13.23 -2.20
CA ILE A 25 15.55 -12.41 -1.95
C ILE A 25 15.77 -11.52 -0.74
N GLY A 26 16.21 -12.09 0.37
CA GLY A 26 16.45 -11.37 1.62
C GLY A 26 16.82 -12.30 2.78
N GLU A 27 17.18 -11.71 3.89
CA GLU A 27 17.51 -12.42 5.12
C GLU A 27 16.59 -11.98 6.26
N VAL A 28 16.16 -12.95 7.09
CA VAL A 28 15.38 -12.66 8.30
C VAL A 28 16.34 -12.11 9.35
N ILE A 29 16.18 -10.83 9.71
CA ILE A 29 17.01 -10.16 10.72
C ILE A 29 16.48 -10.47 12.13
N SER A 30 15.14 -10.51 12.27
CA SER A 30 14.47 -10.73 13.54
C SER A 30 13.13 -11.47 13.31
N PRO A 31 12.47 -11.99 14.37
CA PRO A 31 11.15 -12.63 14.22
C PRO A 31 10.06 -11.74 13.61
N ILE A 32 10.30 -10.44 13.55
CA ILE A 32 9.32 -9.44 13.10
C ILE A 32 9.82 -8.58 11.94
N ASP A 33 11.08 -8.80 11.47
CA ASP A 33 11.70 -7.97 10.43
C ASP A 33 12.62 -8.78 9.52
N ALA A 34 12.68 -8.39 8.25
CA ALA A 34 13.52 -9.01 7.22
C ALA A 34 14.19 -7.91 6.37
N ASP A 35 15.46 -8.13 6.02
CA ASP A 35 16.20 -7.26 5.10
C ASP A 35 16.14 -7.85 3.69
N TYR A 36 15.75 -7.05 2.73
CA TYR A 36 15.60 -7.47 1.35
C TYR A 36 16.82 -7.06 0.51
N ASN A 37 17.18 -7.90 -0.44
CA ASN A 37 18.23 -7.57 -1.41
C ASN A 37 17.86 -6.28 -2.17
N LEU A 38 18.86 -5.49 -2.56
CA LEU A 38 18.71 -4.23 -3.28
C LEU A 38 17.77 -4.35 -4.51
N PHE A 39 17.88 -5.43 -5.29
CA PHE A 39 17.01 -5.67 -6.44
C PHE A 39 15.53 -5.76 -6.03
N ILE A 40 15.23 -6.49 -4.97
CA ILE A 40 13.88 -6.65 -4.44
C ILE A 40 13.35 -5.33 -3.89
N THR A 41 14.19 -4.60 -3.15
CA THR A 41 13.85 -3.29 -2.59
C THR A 41 13.52 -2.27 -3.69
N ILE A 42 14.29 -2.21 -4.77
CA ILE A 42 14.00 -1.33 -5.91
C ILE A 42 12.68 -1.72 -6.59
N TYR A 43 12.43 -3.02 -6.77
CA TYR A 43 11.19 -3.49 -7.36
C TYR A 43 9.97 -3.16 -6.48
N GLN A 44 10.05 -3.38 -5.16
CA GLN A 44 9.00 -3.00 -4.22
C GLN A 44 8.73 -1.49 -4.25
N PHE A 45 9.78 -0.67 -4.26
CA PHE A 45 9.64 0.77 -4.34
C PHE A 45 8.93 1.21 -5.63
N PHE A 46 9.27 0.61 -6.75
CA PHE A 46 8.60 0.85 -8.02
C PHE A 46 7.10 0.48 -7.96
N LEU A 47 6.75 -0.68 -7.37
CA LEU A 47 5.36 -1.10 -7.22
C LEU A 47 4.57 -0.15 -6.33
N VAL A 48 5.17 0.29 -5.21
CA VAL A 48 4.54 1.22 -4.27
C VAL A 48 4.26 2.57 -4.94
N LEU A 49 5.21 3.12 -5.72
CA LEU A 49 5.00 4.34 -6.48
C LEU A 49 3.92 4.19 -7.56
N TYR A 50 3.92 3.07 -8.28
CA TYR A 50 2.89 2.80 -9.28
C TYR A 50 1.50 2.72 -8.64
N MET A 51 1.40 2.04 -7.51
CA MET A 51 0.15 1.94 -6.75
C MET A 51 -0.33 3.31 -6.27
N LEU A 52 0.58 4.18 -5.80
CA LEU A 52 0.25 5.55 -5.41
C LEU A 52 -0.34 6.34 -6.57
N ILE A 53 0.35 6.35 -7.71
CA ILE A 53 -0.08 7.13 -8.89
C ILE A 53 -1.45 6.65 -9.37
N THR A 54 -1.62 5.34 -9.57
CA THR A 54 -2.89 4.76 -10.04
C THR A 54 -4.02 4.95 -9.02
N GLY A 55 -3.72 4.83 -7.74
CA GLY A 55 -4.68 5.03 -6.65
C GLY A 55 -5.17 6.49 -6.56
N ILE A 56 -4.25 7.47 -6.67
CA ILE A 56 -4.60 8.89 -6.70
C ILE A 56 -5.43 9.21 -7.95
N LEU A 57 -5.07 8.68 -9.11
CA LEU A 57 -5.84 8.91 -10.35
C LEU A 57 -7.25 8.35 -10.23
N PHE A 58 -7.40 7.15 -9.68
CA PHE A 58 -8.69 6.53 -9.43
C PHE A 58 -9.53 7.34 -8.43
N GLY A 59 -8.95 7.72 -7.30
CA GLY A 59 -9.64 8.54 -6.30
C GLY A 59 -10.06 9.90 -6.86
N LYS A 60 -9.19 10.59 -7.62
CA LYS A 60 -9.53 11.86 -8.29
C LYS A 60 -10.68 11.72 -9.30
N ALA A 61 -10.79 10.59 -9.99
CA ALA A 61 -11.92 10.36 -10.88
C ALA A 61 -13.25 10.31 -10.10
N SER A 62 -13.25 9.69 -8.90
CA SER A 62 -14.42 9.65 -8.01
C SER A 62 -14.81 11.03 -7.47
N LEU A 63 -13.87 11.96 -7.30
CA LEU A 63 -14.16 13.31 -6.82
C LEU A 63 -14.93 14.18 -7.82
N LYS A 64 -14.93 13.82 -9.10
CA LYS A 64 -15.61 14.57 -10.18
C LYS A 64 -17.09 14.23 -10.28
N VAL A 65 -17.58 13.24 -9.57
CA VAL A 65 -18.98 12.82 -9.59
C VAL A 65 -19.79 13.67 -8.59
N ASP A 66 -21.02 14.03 -8.96
CA ASP A 66 -21.90 14.86 -8.11
C ASP A 66 -22.51 14.12 -6.90
N ASP A 67 -22.26 12.81 -6.78
CA ASP A 67 -22.70 12.00 -5.66
C ASP A 67 -21.77 12.16 -4.45
N ALA A 68 -22.33 12.58 -3.32
CA ALA A 68 -21.58 12.81 -2.08
C ALA A 68 -20.94 11.52 -1.51
N GLU A 69 -21.59 10.36 -1.67
CA GLU A 69 -21.04 9.08 -1.22
C GLU A 69 -19.83 8.67 -2.07
N ILE A 70 -19.93 8.83 -3.40
CA ILE A 70 -18.83 8.52 -4.31
C ILE A 70 -17.64 9.46 -4.07
N ARG A 71 -17.88 10.73 -3.82
CA ARG A 71 -16.83 11.71 -3.46
C ARG A 71 -16.15 11.35 -2.15
N LEU A 72 -16.91 10.96 -1.13
CA LEU A 72 -16.35 10.52 0.15
C LEU A 72 -15.48 9.27 -0.03
N LYS A 73 -15.95 8.26 -0.79
CA LYS A 73 -15.16 7.08 -1.15
C LYS A 73 -13.84 7.48 -1.84
N GLY A 74 -13.91 8.38 -2.83
CA GLY A 74 -12.71 8.90 -3.51
C GLY A 74 -11.72 9.56 -2.58
N THR A 75 -12.20 10.38 -1.64
CA THR A 75 -11.35 11.04 -0.63
C THR A 75 -10.68 10.02 0.28
N LEU A 76 -11.44 9.04 0.81
CA LEU A 76 -10.90 7.97 1.66
C LEU A 76 -9.87 7.11 0.92
N LEU A 77 -10.10 6.80 -0.36
CA LEU A 77 -9.14 6.06 -1.17
C LEU A 77 -7.84 6.82 -1.41
N ILE A 78 -7.91 8.13 -1.71
CA ILE A 78 -6.71 8.95 -1.86
C ILE A 78 -5.91 8.95 -0.55
N LEU A 79 -6.60 9.16 0.58
CA LEU A 79 -5.97 9.15 1.89
C LEU A 79 -5.33 7.78 2.17
N ALA A 80 -6.06 6.68 1.92
CA ALA A 80 -5.58 5.32 2.10
C ALA A 80 -4.31 5.02 1.29
N PHE A 81 -4.25 5.41 0.02
CA PHE A 81 -3.06 5.21 -0.81
C PHE A 81 -1.87 6.02 -0.30
N ILE A 82 -2.08 7.26 0.14
CA ILE A 82 -1.01 8.10 0.72
C ILE A 82 -0.53 7.50 2.03
N SER A 83 -1.42 7.14 2.95
CA SER A 83 -1.08 6.52 4.24
C SER A 83 -0.34 5.20 4.04
N PHE A 84 -0.81 4.35 3.11
CA PHE A 84 -0.15 3.09 2.79
C PHE A 84 1.29 3.30 2.29
N VAL A 85 1.49 4.22 1.35
CA VAL A 85 2.83 4.49 0.80
C VAL A 85 3.76 5.06 1.87
N LEU A 86 3.27 5.97 2.73
CA LEU A 86 4.05 6.48 3.85
C LEU A 86 4.44 5.35 4.80
N GLY A 87 3.51 4.47 5.15
CA GLY A 87 3.79 3.29 5.98
C GLY A 87 4.83 2.37 5.33
N ALA A 88 4.68 2.06 4.04
CA ALA A 88 5.62 1.21 3.30
C ALA A 88 7.03 1.81 3.22
N ILE A 89 7.15 3.12 3.00
CA ILE A 89 8.47 3.81 3.01
C ILE A 89 9.10 3.74 4.40
N LEU A 90 8.32 3.98 5.46
CA LEU A 90 8.82 3.87 6.83
C LEU A 90 9.22 2.45 7.18
N GLU A 91 8.54 1.43 6.66
CA GLU A 91 8.91 0.03 6.86
C GLU A 91 10.25 -0.31 6.20
N ILE A 92 10.54 0.23 5.01
CA ILE A 92 11.87 0.10 4.38
C ILE A 92 12.97 0.73 5.27
N LEU A 93 12.63 1.79 6.01
CA LEU A 93 13.55 2.47 6.94
C LEU A 93 13.57 1.85 8.34
N SER A 94 12.80 0.80 8.59
CA SER A 94 12.64 0.18 9.92
C SER A 94 13.94 -0.41 10.47
N GLY A 95 14.86 -0.85 9.61
CA GLY A 95 16.19 -1.31 10.00
C GLY A 95 17.02 -0.30 10.81
N LEU A 96 16.63 1.00 10.80
CA LEU A 96 17.27 2.05 11.59
C LEU A 96 16.79 2.08 13.05
N SER A 97 15.53 1.70 13.33
CA SER A 97 14.96 1.77 14.68
C SER A 97 13.64 1.00 14.79
N ILE A 98 13.49 0.26 15.89
CA ILE A 98 12.22 -0.43 16.21
C ILE A 98 11.04 0.55 16.38
N VAL A 99 11.30 1.78 16.78
CA VAL A 99 10.26 2.82 16.89
C VAL A 99 9.70 3.16 15.51
N ILE A 100 10.55 3.26 14.49
CA ILE A 100 10.13 3.50 13.10
C ILE A 100 9.25 2.34 12.62
N LEU A 101 9.64 1.09 12.90
CA LEU A 101 8.85 -0.10 12.55
C LEU A 101 7.45 -0.06 13.18
N ILE A 102 7.34 0.27 14.47
CA ILE A 102 6.04 0.37 15.16
C ILE A 102 5.18 1.46 14.50
N ILE A 103 5.73 2.64 14.25
CA ILE A 103 5.02 3.75 13.61
C ILE A 103 4.56 3.34 12.20
N ALA A 104 5.44 2.73 11.41
CA ALA A 104 5.09 2.24 10.08
C ALA A 104 3.88 1.30 10.12
N ARG A 105 3.88 0.34 11.03
CA ARG A 105 2.79 -0.63 11.18
C ARG A 105 1.48 0.00 11.64
N LEU A 106 1.52 0.97 12.52
CA LEU A 106 0.33 1.73 12.92
C LEU A 106 -0.26 2.51 11.74
N ILE A 107 0.57 3.13 10.91
CA ILE A 107 0.13 3.81 9.69
C ILE A 107 -0.47 2.82 8.69
N LEU A 108 0.13 1.66 8.49
CA LEU A 108 -0.41 0.61 7.60
C LEU A 108 -1.76 0.07 8.10
N ILE A 109 -1.93 -0.09 9.41
CA ILE A 109 -3.22 -0.47 10.00
C ILE A 109 -4.27 0.64 9.74
N SER A 110 -3.91 1.91 9.95
CA SER A 110 -4.79 3.04 9.65
C SER A 110 -5.22 3.05 8.18
N SER A 111 -4.26 2.85 7.25
CA SER A 111 -4.57 2.79 5.82
C SER A 111 -5.56 1.68 5.47
N SER A 112 -5.51 0.54 6.17
CA SER A 112 -6.46 -0.56 5.97
C SER A 112 -7.90 -0.16 6.31
N PHE A 113 -8.11 0.63 7.38
CA PHE A 113 -9.43 1.20 7.71
C PHE A 113 -9.89 2.23 6.68
N GLU A 114 -8.98 3.03 6.16
CA GLU A 114 -9.26 4.01 5.11
C GLU A 114 -9.65 3.31 3.80
N PHE A 115 -8.94 2.23 3.42
CA PHE A 115 -9.32 1.38 2.28
C PHE A 115 -10.69 0.74 2.48
N TYR A 116 -10.95 0.18 3.66
CA TYR A 116 -12.26 -0.38 3.98
C TYR A 116 -13.37 0.66 3.80
N GLY A 117 -13.18 1.88 4.32
CA GLY A 117 -14.12 2.97 4.13
C GLY A 117 -14.25 3.40 2.67
N GLY A 118 -13.13 3.50 1.95
CA GLY A 118 -13.09 3.92 0.55
C GLY A 118 -13.79 2.96 -0.41
N PHE A 119 -13.64 1.65 -0.20
CA PHE A 119 -14.30 0.66 -1.06
C PHE A 119 -15.74 0.35 -0.64
N LEU A 120 -15.98 0.12 0.63
CA LEU A 120 -17.28 -0.37 1.12
C LEU A 120 -18.18 0.74 1.66
N LEU A 121 -17.63 1.78 2.23
CA LEU A 121 -18.32 2.90 2.87
C LEU A 121 -19.48 2.43 3.76
N PRO A 122 -19.20 1.80 4.91
CA PRO A 122 -20.23 1.26 5.78
C PRO A 122 -21.14 2.35 6.32
N GLU A 123 -22.39 2.00 6.67
CA GLU A 123 -23.44 2.95 7.10
C GLU A 123 -23.03 3.84 8.29
N TRP A 124 -22.20 3.33 9.21
CA TRP A 124 -21.71 4.14 10.32
C TRP A 124 -20.76 5.26 9.85
N MET A 125 -19.92 5.00 8.83
CA MET A 125 -19.06 6.02 8.20
C MET A 125 -19.89 7.05 7.43
N LYS A 126 -20.93 6.62 6.68
CA LYS A 126 -21.84 7.53 6.01
C LYS A 126 -22.50 8.48 7.01
N LYS A 127 -23.03 7.95 8.12
CA LYS A 127 -23.64 8.76 9.18
C LYS A 127 -22.67 9.73 9.82
N LEU A 128 -21.39 9.37 9.93
CA LEU A 128 -20.36 10.21 10.53
C LEU A 128 -19.94 11.37 9.61
N PHE A 129 -19.70 11.09 8.33
CA PHE A 129 -19.12 12.04 7.38
C PHE A 129 -20.15 12.74 6.48
N LEU A 130 -21.29 12.11 6.20
CA LEU A 130 -22.34 12.65 5.34
C LEU A 130 -23.57 13.10 6.14
N ARG A 131 -23.45 13.26 7.47
CA ARG A 131 -24.54 13.75 8.31
C ARG A 131 -24.90 15.16 7.84
N LYS A 132 -26.00 15.25 7.08
CA LYS A 132 -26.63 16.55 6.79
C LYS A 132 -27.07 17.18 8.11
N ASN A 133 -26.60 18.41 8.36
CA ASN A 133 -27.25 19.31 9.30
C ASN A 133 -28.68 19.61 8.84
#